data_52e9cf0e8228a73d16270f0f2817aca2
#
_entry.id   52e9cf0e8228a73d16270f0f2817aca2
#
_cell.length_a   1.000
_cell.length_b   1.000
_cell.length_c   1.000
_cell.angle_alpha   90.00
_cell.angle_beta   90.00
_cell.angle_gamma   90.00
#
_symmetry.space_group_name_H-M   'P 1'
#
loop_
_entity.id
_entity.type
_entity.pdbx_description
1 polymer ?
#
loop_
_entity_poly.entity_id
_entity_poly.type
_entity_poly.pdbx_seq_one_letter_code
_entity_poly.pdbx_strand_id
1 'polypeptide(L)'
;MVIFKPNKLIRKAYPTINWDTLSLVYSAILDPVYKAKKKRNFVIRIRGVKHSRWNWYNYDSDGAYFVIVPKLRIGQFHRVIIHEFRHFVQDKILHVPMTADYEKLYYRHPLEIDARYFENKGLHFARRLYNRIEKQKKIFAILNEYRPKGTETNRNGNTSRSKLRSKGKGSK
;
A
#
# COMPACT_ATOMS: atom_id res chain seq x y z
N MET A 1 -2.65 0.93 -6.85
CA MET A 1 -1.87 1.10 -5.60
C MET A 1 -2.70 0.57 -4.43
N VAL A 2 -2.08 -0.11 -3.49
CA VAL A 2 -2.70 -0.50 -2.20
C VAL A 2 -2.56 0.65 -1.20
N ILE A 3 -3.62 0.96 -0.46
CA ILE A 3 -3.63 2.00 0.57
C ILE A 3 -4.22 1.39 1.85
N PHE A 4 -3.39 1.24 2.89
CA PHE A 4 -3.86 0.78 4.19
C PHE A 4 -4.38 1.93 5.05
N LYS A 5 -5.60 1.77 5.58
CA LYS A 5 -6.24 2.73 6.49
C LYS A 5 -6.51 2.08 7.86
N PRO A 6 -5.55 2.13 8.78
CA PRO A 6 -5.74 1.59 10.13
C PRO A 6 -6.67 2.46 10.97
N ASN A 7 -7.50 1.83 11.80
CA ASN A 7 -8.29 2.54 12.80
C ASN A 7 -7.42 3.03 13.98
N LYS A 8 -7.99 3.85 14.86
CA LYS A 8 -7.28 4.43 16.01
C LYS A 8 -6.69 3.35 16.93
N LEU A 9 -7.39 2.23 17.13
CA LEU A 9 -6.93 1.14 17.99
C LEU A 9 -5.67 0.47 17.43
N ILE A 10 -5.64 0.20 16.13
CA ILE A 10 -4.48 -0.38 15.45
C ILE A 10 -3.29 0.60 15.42
N ARG A 11 -3.53 1.89 15.16
CA ARG A 11 -2.45 2.90 15.23
C ARG A 11 -1.82 2.96 16.62
N LYS A 12 -2.64 2.89 17.68
CA LYS A 12 -2.15 2.87 19.05
C LYS A 12 -1.39 1.58 19.40
N ALA A 13 -1.84 0.43 18.89
CA ALA A 13 -1.21 -0.87 19.17
C ALA A 13 0.13 -1.02 18.42
N TYR A 14 0.28 -0.39 17.26
CA TYR A 14 1.45 -0.49 16.39
C TYR A 14 1.98 0.89 15.99
N PRO A 15 2.49 1.70 16.93
CA PRO A 15 2.89 3.09 16.68
C PRO A 15 4.14 3.20 15.79
N THR A 16 4.95 2.15 15.72
CA THR A 16 6.19 2.12 14.93
C THR A 16 5.96 1.75 13.47
N ILE A 17 4.75 1.34 13.07
CA ILE A 17 4.46 1.00 11.69
C ILE A 17 4.24 2.26 10.86
N ASN A 18 5.09 2.42 9.84
CA ASN A 18 4.86 3.39 8.78
C ASN A 18 3.86 2.82 7.77
N TRP A 19 2.62 3.28 7.82
CA TRP A 19 1.51 2.77 7.01
C TRP A 19 1.66 3.09 5.52
N ASP A 20 2.32 4.20 5.19
CA ASP A 20 2.60 4.56 3.80
C ASP A 20 3.65 3.61 3.20
N THR A 21 4.69 3.31 3.97
CA THR A 21 5.68 2.32 3.56
C THR A 21 5.07 0.93 3.41
N LEU A 22 4.20 0.53 4.35
CA LEU A 22 3.48 -0.73 4.25
C LEU A 22 2.62 -0.77 2.98
N SER A 23 1.91 0.30 2.66
CA SER A 23 1.10 0.44 1.44
C SER A 23 1.95 0.30 0.17
N LEU A 24 3.14 0.90 0.12
CA LEU A 24 4.08 0.75 -1.00
C LEU A 24 4.56 -0.69 -1.17
N VAL A 25 4.92 -1.36 -0.07
CA VAL A 25 5.34 -2.77 -0.09
C VAL A 25 4.26 -3.66 -0.71
N TYR A 26 3.01 -3.53 -0.26
CA TYR A 26 1.92 -4.36 -0.74
C TYR A 26 1.47 -3.97 -2.15
N SER A 27 1.65 -2.72 -2.57
CA SER A 27 1.51 -2.32 -3.97
C SER A 27 2.53 -3.04 -4.86
N ALA A 28 3.79 -3.09 -4.46
CA ALA A 28 4.83 -3.80 -5.19
C ALA A 28 4.61 -5.33 -5.24
N ILE A 29 4.02 -5.92 -4.19
CA ILE A 29 3.62 -7.34 -4.19
C ILE A 29 2.45 -7.60 -5.15
N LEU A 30 1.53 -6.65 -5.26
CA LEU A 30 0.36 -6.78 -6.12
C LEU A 30 0.67 -6.58 -7.60
N ASP A 31 1.58 -5.67 -7.95
CA ASP A 31 1.89 -5.27 -9.32
C ASP A 31 2.16 -6.44 -10.29
N PRO A 32 2.92 -7.49 -9.93
CA PRO A 32 3.14 -8.63 -10.81
C PRO A 32 1.88 -9.46 -11.11
N VAL A 33 0.92 -9.47 -10.16
CA VAL A 33 -0.31 -10.26 -10.26
C VAL A 33 -1.40 -9.45 -10.96
N TYR A 34 -1.40 -8.13 -10.78
CA TYR A 34 -2.42 -7.22 -11.25
C TYR A 34 -1.90 -6.29 -12.36
N LYS A 35 -1.87 -6.79 -13.58
CA LYS A 35 -1.53 -6.02 -14.79
C LYS A 35 -2.75 -5.25 -15.31
N ALA A 36 -3.33 -4.37 -14.51
CA ALA A 36 -4.48 -3.59 -14.95
C ALA A 36 -4.07 -2.47 -15.90
N LYS A 37 -4.81 -2.32 -17.01
CA LYS A 37 -4.72 -1.18 -17.94
C LYS A 37 -5.04 0.17 -17.28
N LYS A 38 -5.79 0.15 -16.15
CA LYS A 38 -6.10 1.34 -15.34
C LYS A 38 -5.57 1.13 -13.94
N LYS A 39 -4.68 2.02 -13.47
CA LYS A 39 -4.20 2.04 -12.08
C LYS A 39 -5.37 2.37 -11.14
N ARG A 40 -5.94 1.34 -10.52
CA ARG A 40 -6.95 1.51 -9.47
C ARG A 40 -6.26 1.55 -8.11
N ASN A 41 -6.79 2.39 -7.22
CA ASN A 41 -6.40 2.36 -5.81
C ASN A 41 -7.28 1.35 -5.08
N PHE A 42 -6.64 0.44 -4.34
CA PHE A 42 -7.33 -0.48 -3.43
C PHE A 42 -7.17 0.04 -2.01
N VAL A 43 -8.24 0.55 -1.45
CA VAL A 43 -8.26 0.99 -0.05
C VAL A 43 -8.64 -0.21 0.81
N ILE A 44 -7.74 -0.59 1.73
CA ILE A 44 -7.94 -1.69 2.67
C ILE A 44 -7.94 -1.10 4.08
N ARG A 45 -9.09 -1.18 4.76
CA ARG A 45 -9.22 -0.72 6.14
C ARG A 45 -8.66 -1.79 7.08
N ILE A 46 -7.91 -1.37 8.09
CA ILE A 46 -7.43 -2.27 9.14
C ILE A 46 -8.14 -1.92 10.44
N ARG A 47 -9.00 -2.83 10.89
CA ARG A 47 -9.85 -2.67 12.06
C ARG A 47 -9.29 -3.50 13.21
N GLY A 48 -8.88 -2.84 14.30
CA GLY A 48 -8.63 -3.52 15.57
C GLY A 48 -9.95 -3.71 16.31
N VAL A 49 -10.17 -4.91 16.84
CA VAL A 49 -11.33 -5.24 17.66
C VAL A 49 -10.85 -5.81 19.00
N LYS A 50 -11.20 -5.15 20.11
CA LYS A 50 -10.66 -5.48 21.46
C LYS A 50 -10.91 -6.93 21.90
N HIS A 51 -12.04 -7.49 21.54
CA HIS A 51 -12.49 -8.81 22.00
C HIS A 51 -12.46 -9.88 20.90
N SER A 52 -11.88 -9.56 19.72
CA SER A 52 -11.71 -10.58 18.72
C SER A 52 -10.62 -11.57 19.11
N ARG A 53 -10.92 -12.86 18.92
CA ARG A 53 -9.96 -13.97 19.09
C ARG A 53 -9.27 -14.33 17.77
N TRP A 54 -9.82 -13.86 16.64
CA TRP A 54 -9.40 -14.24 15.30
C TRP A 54 -9.05 -13.01 14.48
N ASN A 55 -8.17 -13.19 13.51
CA ASN A 55 -7.92 -12.23 12.45
C ASN A 55 -8.64 -12.73 11.21
N TRP A 56 -9.19 -11.83 10.39
CA TRP A 56 -9.84 -12.21 9.13
C TRP A 56 -9.91 -11.08 8.14
N TYR A 57 -9.98 -11.44 6.86
CA TYR A 57 -10.37 -10.58 5.76
C TYR A 57 -11.89 -10.60 5.61
N ASN A 58 -12.45 -9.45 5.25
CA ASN A 58 -13.85 -9.36 4.84
C ASN A 58 -14.05 -8.15 3.89
N TYR A 59 -15.26 -8.05 3.36
CA TYR A 59 -15.68 -7.00 2.44
C TYR A 59 -17.08 -6.52 2.80
N ASP A 60 -17.28 -5.20 2.82
CA ASP A 60 -18.58 -4.56 3.03
C ASP A 60 -18.83 -3.48 1.97
N SER A 61 -19.93 -2.74 2.08
CA SER A 61 -20.31 -1.64 1.18
C SER A 61 -19.21 -0.57 1.01
N ASP A 62 -18.40 -0.38 2.05
CA ASP A 62 -17.29 0.57 2.05
C ASP A 62 -15.97 -0.03 1.52
N GLY A 63 -15.94 -1.29 1.14
CA GLY A 63 -14.80 -1.99 0.56
C GLY A 63 -14.11 -3.02 1.47
N ALA A 64 -12.89 -3.41 1.10
CA ALA A 64 -12.13 -4.43 1.80
C ALA A 64 -11.65 -3.99 3.19
N TYR A 65 -11.68 -4.91 4.14
CA TYR A 65 -11.07 -4.67 5.45
C TYR A 65 -10.48 -5.93 6.07
N PHE A 66 -9.42 -5.75 6.87
CA PHE A 66 -8.85 -6.78 7.72
C PHE A 66 -9.24 -6.51 9.16
N VAL A 67 -9.69 -7.52 9.87
CA VAL A 67 -9.83 -7.47 11.33
C VAL A 67 -8.58 -8.07 11.94
N ILE A 68 -7.91 -7.31 12.81
CA ILE A 68 -6.64 -7.70 13.42
C ILE A 68 -6.76 -7.62 14.93
N VAL A 69 -6.31 -8.66 15.61
CA VAL A 69 -6.20 -8.68 17.07
C VAL A 69 -5.09 -7.72 17.51
N PRO A 70 -5.36 -6.68 18.33
CA PRO A 70 -4.40 -5.61 18.61
C PRO A 70 -3.20 -6.01 19.48
N LYS A 71 -3.18 -7.23 20.03
CA LYS A 71 -2.15 -7.69 20.98
C LYS A 71 -1.06 -8.56 20.35
N LEU A 72 -1.00 -8.64 19.02
CA LEU A 72 0.03 -9.43 18.34
C LEU A 72 1.41 -8.78 18.49
N ARG A 73 2.46 -9.61 18.59
CA ARG A 73 3.83 -9.13 18.42
C ARG A 73 4.01 -8.61 16.99
N ILE A 74 4.90 -7.65 16.78
CA ILE A 74 5.11 -7.03 15.47
C ILE A 74 5.40 -8.06 14.35
N GLY A 75 6.12 -9.14 14.67
CA GLY A 75 6.38 -10.22 13.73
C GLY A 75 5.13 -11.00 13.32
N GLN A 76 4.24 -11.24 14.27
CA GLN A 76 2.94 -11.88 14.03
C GLN A 76 2.00 -10.95 13.27
N PHE A 77 2.01 -9.65 13.59
CA PHE A 77 1.24 -8.65 12.86
C PHE A 77 1.56 -8.67 11.35
N HIS A 78 2.84 -8.62 10.98
CA HIS A 78 3.24 -8.70 9.56
C HIS A 78 2.82 -10.02 8.91
N ARG A 79 2.86 -11.12 9.65
CA ARG A 79 2.44 -12.44 9.18
C ARG A 79 0.93 -12.44 8.89
N VAL A 80 0.12 -11.91 9.79
CA VAL A 80 -1.32 -11.79 9.61
C VAL A 80 -1.66 -10.87 8.43
N ILE A 81 -1.04 -9.70 8.33
CA ILE A 81 -1.32 -8.79 7.22
C ILE A 81 -1.08 -9.45 5.86
N ILE A 82 0.00 -10.21 5.70
CA ILE A 82 0.29 -10.85 4.41
C ILE A 82 -0.65 -12.02 4.12
N HIS A 83 -1.10 -12.74 5.15
CA HIS A 83 -2.11 -13.79 5.05
C HIS A 83 -3.45 -13.21 4.57
N GLU A 84 -3.98 -12.21 5.28
CA GLU A 84 -5.26 -11.57 4.93
C GLU A 84 -5.18 -10.83 3.58
N PHE A 85 -4.01 -10.31 3.23
CA PHE A 85 -3.80 -9.73 1.92
C PHE A 85 -3.89 -10.76 0.80
N ARG A 86 -3.49 -12.01 1.05
CA ARG A 86 -3.68 -13.10 0.07
C ARG A 86 -5.16 -13.39 -0.15
N HIS A 87 -5.98 -13.42 0.89
CA HIS A 87 -7.43 -13.54 0.76
C HIS A 87 -8.04 -12.38 -0.03
N PHE A 88 -7.60 -11.15 0.21
CA PHE A 88 -7.98 -10.02 -0.62
C PHE A 88 -7.63 -10.24 -2.11
N VAL A 89 -6.44 -10.76 -2.41
CA VAL A 89 -6.03 -11.05 -3.81
C VAL A 89 -6.89 -12.16 -4.41
N GLN A 90 -7.16 -13.22 -3.67
CA GLN A 90 -8.03 -14.32 -4.10
C GLN A 90 -9.43 -13.82 -4.47
N ASP A 91 -10.04 -13.01 -3.63
CA ASP A 91 -11.38 -12.47 -3.84
C ASP A 91 -11.41 -11.37 -4.94
N LYS A 92 -10.63 -10.30 -4.79
CA LYS A 92 -10.78 -9.07 -5.61
C LYS A 92 -9.98 -9.07 -6.89
N ILE A 93 -8.96 -9.91 -7.00
CA ILE A 93 -8.08 -9.94 -8.17
C ILE A 93 -8.26 -11.21 -8.97
N LEU A 94 -8.29 -12.35 -8.29
CA LEU A 94 -8.41 -13.66 -8.94
C LEU A 94 -9.86 -14.13 -9.04
N HIS A 95 -10.79 -13.44 -8.37
CA HIS A 95 -12.22 -13.76 -8.35
C HIS A 95 -12.51 -15.23 -7.98
N VAL A 96 -11.74 -15.79 -7.06
CA VAL A 96 -11.95 -17.15 -6.58
C VAL A 96 -13.10 -17.13 -5.58
N PRO A 97 -14.20 -17.84 -5.85
CA PRO A 97 -15.35 -17.84 -4.95
C PRO A 97 -15.02 -18.58 -3.65
N MET A 98 -15.47 -18.02 -2.53
CA MET A 98 -15.46 -18.72 -1.26
C MET A 98 -16.59 -19.76 -1.28
N THR A 99 -16.26 -21.04 -1.16
CA THR A 99 -17.24 -22.12 -1.19
C THR A 99 -17.95 -22.27 0.16
N ALA A 100 -19.14 -22.87 0.15
CA ALA A 100 -19.93 -23.13 1.37
C ALA A 100 -19.19 -24.04 2.39
N ASP A 101 -18.23 -24.83 1.93
CA ASP A 101 -17.43 -25.71 2.79
C ASP A 101 -16.23 -25.03 3.45
N TYR A 102 -16.03 -23.72 3.20
CA TYR A 102 -14.87 -22.97 3.74
C TYR A 102 -14.76 -23.11 5.27
N GLU A 103 -15.84 -22.94 6.01
CA GLU A 103 -15.81 -23.04 7.47
C GLU A 103 -15.52 -24.45 7.98
N LYS A 104 -16.09 -25.48 7.31
CA LYS A 104 -15.91 -26.89 7.68
C LYS A 104 -14.49 -27.38 7.42
N LEU A 105 -13.88 -26.89 6.35
CA LEU A 105 -12.56 -27.33 5.88
C LEU A 105 -11.46 -26.31 6.17
N TYR A 106 -11.70 -25.33 7.03
CA TYR A 106 -10.85 -24.14 7.20
C TYR A 106 -9.34 -24.42 7.01
N TYR A 107 -8.77 -25.35 7.81
CA TYR A 107 -7.34 -25.66 7.70
C TYR A 107 -6.92 -26.43 6.43
N ARG A 108 -7.85 -27.08 5.77
CA ARG A 108 -7.62 -27.90 4.55
C ARG A 108 -8.19 -27.24 3.31
N HIS A 109 -8.87 -26.10 3.46
CA HIS A 109 -9.45 -25.42 2.33
C HIS A 109 -8.34 -24.88 1.41
N PRO A 110 -8.44 -25.05 0.07
CA PRO A 110 -7.41 -24.63 -0.87
C PRO A 110 -7.00 -23.17 -0.73
N LEU A 111 -7.94 -22.26 -0.43
CA LEU A 111 -7.66 -20.84 -0.23
C LEU A 111 -6.78 -20.60 1.01
N GLU A 112 -7.01 -21.34 2.09
CA GLU A 112 -6.20 -21.26 3.31
C GLU A 112 -4.80 -21.85 3.12
N ILE A 113 -4.71 -22.96 2.40
CA ILE A 113 -3.42 -23.58 2.06
C ILE A 113 -2.59 -22.60 1.23
N ASP A 114 -3.19 -21.98 0.21
CA ASP A 114 -2.54 -20.99 -0.63
C ASP A 114 -2.16 -19.73 0.18
N ALA A 115 -3.03 -19.22 1.06
CA ALA A 115 -2.73 -18.08 1.91
C ALA A 115 -1.54 -18.35 2.85
N ARG A 116 -1.45 -19.52 3.45
CA ARG A 116 -0.30 -19.91 4.30
C ARG A 116 0.98 -20.12 3.49
N TYR A 117 0.87 -20.68 2.30
CA TYR A 117 2.04 -20.79 1.42
C TYR A 117 2.56 -19.39 1.05
N PHE A 118 1.66 -18.48 0.67
CA PHE A 118 2.00 -17.10 0.35
C PHE A 118 2.57 -16.35 1.57
N GLU A 119 2.00 -16.55 2.75
CA GLU A 119 2.50 -16.02 4.01
C GLU A 119 3.96 -16.45 4.25
N ASN A 120 4.25 -17.73 4.15
CA ASN A 120 5.59 -18.25 4.42
C ASN A 120 6.64 -17.76 3.41
N LYS A 121 6.29 -17.68 2.13
CA LYS A 121 7.20 -17.21 1.07
C LYS A 121 7.31 -15.68 1.00
N GLY A 122 6.18 -15.00 1.16
CA GLY A 122 6.10 -13.55 0.99
C GLY A 122 6.58 -12.74 2.20
N LEU A 123 6.52 -13.30 3.41
CA LEU A 123 6.84 -12.57 4.63
C LEU A 123 8.27 -12.02 4.63
N HIS A 124 9.26 -12.82 4.25
CA HIS A 124 10.66 -12.39 4.19
C HIS A 124 10.88 -11.32 3.12
N PHE A 125 10.21 -11.44 1.99
CA PHE A 125 10.27 -10.45 0.92
C PHE A 125 9.66 -9.12 1.39
N ALA A 126 8.44 -9.15 1.94
CA ALA A 126 7.74 -7.97 2.44
C ALA A 126 8.55 -7.23 3.51
N ARG A 127 9.14 -7.95 4.48
CA ARG A 127 9.98 -7.37 5.53
C ARG A 127 11.25 -6.73 4.97
N ARG A 128 11.96 -7.41 4.07
CA ARG A 128 13.17 -6.85 3.45
C ARG A 128 12.86 -5.59 2.66
N LEU A 129 11.77 -5.60 1.90
CA LEU A 129 11.36 -4.44 1.11
C LEU A 129 10.95 -3.27 2.02
N TYR A 130 10.18 -3.54 3.09
CA TYR A 130 9.81 -2.55 4.10
C TYR A 130 11.05 -1.88 4.71
N ASN A 131 11.98 -2.67 5.22
CA ASN A 131 13.20 -2.16 5.84
C ASN A 131 14.07 -1.36 4.85
N ARG A 132 14.14 -1.79 3.60
CA ARG A 132 14.88 -1.07 2.55
C ARG A 132 14.27 0.30 2.27
N ILE A 133 12.95 0.39 2.15
CA ILE A 133 12.25 1.66 1.92
C ILE A 133 12.43 2.60 3.11
N GLU A 134 12.27 2.10 4.35
CA GLU A 134 12.48 2.91 5.55
C GLU A 134 13.93 3.41 5.67
N LYS A 135 14.92 2.58 5.35
CA LYS A 135 16.33 3.00 5.30
C LYS A 135 16.56 4.10 4.26
N GLN A 136 16.00 3.94 3.06
CA GLN A 136 16.12 4.97 2.02
C GLN A 136 15.48 6.30 2.43
N LYS A 137 14.28 6.28 3.03
CA LYS A 137 13.62 7.49 3.53
C LYS A 137 14.49 8.22 4.56
N LYS A 138 15.13 7.50 5.49
CA LYS A 138 16.06 8.09 6.47
C LYS A 138 17.26 8.76 5.79
N ILE A 139 17.85 8.09 4.80
CA ILE A 139 18.99 8.66 4.05
C ILE A 139 18.55 9.95 3.32
N PHE A 140 17.40 9.95 2.64
CA PHE A 140 16.89 11.14 1.97
C PHE A 140 16.59 12.29 2.94
N ALA A 141 16.05 11.99 4.13
CA ALA A 141 15.84 13.01 5.16
C ALA A 141 17.16 13.68 5.57
N ILE A 142 18.20 12.88 5.86
CA ILE A 142 19.53 13.38 6.20
C ILE A 142 20.11 14.24 5.06
N LEU A 143 20.06 13.75 3.83
CA LEU A 143 20.60 14.49 2.68
C LEU A 143 19.88 15.83 2.45
N ASN A 144 18.58 15.91 2.72
CA ASN A 144 17.83 17.16 2.63
C ASN A 144 18.17 18.16 3.73
N GLU A 145 18.53 17.67 4.93
CA GLU A 145 19.02 18.54 6.02
C GLU A 145 20.38 19.18 5.68
N TYR A 146 21.25 18.46 4.96
CA TYR A 146 22.55 18.94 4.50
C TYR A 146 22.50 19.73 3.17
N ARG A 147 21.33 19.86 2.54
CA ARG A 147 21.20 20.65 1.32
C ARG A 147 21.38 22.13 1.65
N PRO A 148 22.39 22.85 1.06
CA PRO A 148 22.61 24.25 1.35
C PRO A 148 21.35 25.04 1.04
N LYS A 149 20.84 25.79 2.03
CA LYS A 149 19.72 26.72 1.87
C LYS A 149 20.19 27.86 0.94
N GLY A 150 20.07 27.71 -0.37
CA GLY A 150 20.56 28.75 -1.27
C GLY A 150 20.50 28.45 -2.76
N THR A 151 20.07 27.29 -3.18
CA THR A 151 19.89 26.98 -4.61
C THR A 151 18.40 26.97 -5.00
N GLU A 152 17.64 27.95 -4.55
CA GLU A 152 16.43 28.34 -5.27
C GLU A 152 16.88 29.06 -6.55
N THR A 153 17.11 28.31 -7.61
CA THR A 153 17.23 28.85 -8.95
C THR A 153 15.93 29.57 -9.24
N ASN A 154 16.01 30.93 -9.25
CA ASN A 154 14.95 31.80 -9.72
C ASN A 154 14.54 31.38 -11.13
N ARG A 155 13.58 30.45 -11.24
CA ARG A 155 12.91 30.10 -12.49
C ARG A 155 11.82 31.12 -12.86
N ASN A 156 12.03 32.39 -12.54
CA ASN A 156 11.28 33.48 -13.15
C ASN A 156 12.03 33.95 -14.40
N GLY A 157 12.13 33.06 -15.39
CA GLY A 157 12.49 33.40 -16.75
C GLY A 157 11.36 34.19 -17.39
N ASN A 158 11.50 35.52 -17.25
CA ASN A 158 10.70 36.52 -17.90
C ASN A 158 10.84 36.37 -19.43
N THR A 159 9.98 35.59 -20.07
CA THR A 159 9.88 35.57 -21.54
C THR A 159 9.13 36.80 -21.98
N SER A 160 9.85 37.92 -22.05
CA SER A 160 9.43 39.12 -22.76
C SER A 160 9.30 38.79 -24.25
N ARG A 161 8.10 38.45 -24.67
CA ARG A 161 7.74 38.34 -26.10
C ARG A 161 7.73 39.75 -26.68
N SER A 162 8.85 40.15 -27.31
CA SER A 162 8.92 41.32 -28.16
C SER A 162 7.94 41.13 -29.34
N LYS A 163 6.84 41.92 -29.32
CA LYS A 163 5.93 42.06 -30.46
C LYS A 163 6.65 42.85 -31.53
N LEU A 164 7.23 42.19 -32.53
CA LEU A 164 7.62 42.77 -33.80
C LEU A 164 6.35 43.17 -34.58
N ARG A 165 6.03 44.46 -34.55
CA ARG A 165 5.04 45.10 -35.39
C ARG A 165 5.63 45.21 -36.80
N SER A 166 5.25 44.32 -37.72
CA SER A 166 5.48 44.55 -39.15
C SER A 166 4.44 45.52 -39.70
N LYS A 167 4.86 46.77 -39.96
CA LYS A 167 4.12 47.71 -40.79
C LYS A 167 4.25 47.28 -42.25
N GLY A 168 3.26 46.69 -42.81
CA GLY A 168 3.11 46.55 -44.28
C GLY A 168 2.58 47.84 -44.84
N LYS A 169 3.41 48.54 -45.61
CA LYS A 169 2.99 49.63 -46.47
C LYS A 169 2.31 49.06 -47.71
N GLY A 170 1.12 49.61 -48.01
CA GLY A 170 0.46 49.42 -49.26
C GLY A 170 1.09 50.21 -50.38
N SER A 171 0.86 49.77 -51.59
CA SER A 171 0.80 50.62 -52.79
C SER A 171 0.22 49.85 -53.95
N LYS A 172 -0.79 50.41 -54.47
CA LYS A 172 -1.43 50.40 -55.78
C LYS A 172 -2.47 49.32 -56.04
#